data_9196870b26aea06413f386fc6bc6da8e
#
_entry.id   9196870b26aea06413f386fc6bc6da8e
#
_cell.length_a   1.000
_cell.length_b   1.000
_cell.length_c   1.000
_cell.angle_alpha   90.00
_cell.angle_beta   90.00
_cell.angle_gamma   90.00
#
_symmetry.space_group_name_H-M   'P 1'
#
loop_
_entity.id
_entity.type
_entity.pdbx_description
1 polymer ?
#
loop_
_entity_poly.entity_id
_entity_poly.type
_entity_poly.pdbx_seq_one_letter_code
_entity_poly.pdbx_strand_id
1 'polypeptide(L)'
;RILEAKYKLGLFDNPYKYCDVNRPKRDIFTKEHRDAARKIAGESFVLLKNAPATAQPLAAHSSSPVTASPVLPLKKQGTVAVIGPLGNTRSNMPGTWSVAARLNDYPSLYEGLKEMMAGKVNITYAKGSNLIGDAAYEERATMFGRSLNRDNRTDQELLDEALKVAAGADVIVAALGESSEMSGESSSRTELGL
;
A
#
# COMPACT_ATOMS: atom_id res chain seq x y z
N ARG A 1 5.80 37.66 25.11
CA ARG A 1 6.36 36.31 24.78
C ARG A 1 6.47 36.09 23.27
N ILE A 2 5.39 36.29 22.46
CA ILE A 2 5.44 36.09 21.00
C ILE A 2 6.38 37.09 20.31
N LEU A 3 6.27 38.40 20.64
CA LEU A 3 7.14 39.44 20.07
C LEU A 3 8.60 39.23 20.48
N GLU A 4 8.84 38.83 21.71
CA GLU A 4 10.19 38.50 22.22
C GLU A 4 10.81 37.34 21.46
N ALA A 5 10.01 36.27 21.14
CA ALA A 5 10.49 35.15 20.32
C ALA A 5 10.83 35.61 18.89
N LYS A 6 9.99 36.45 18.28
CA LYS A 6 10.28 37.04 16.97
C LYS A 6 11.53 37.91 16.97
N TYR A 7 11.72 38.68 18.00
CA TYR A 7 12.93 39.52 18.18
C TYR A 7 14.17 38.64 18.28
N LYS A 8 14.17 37.67 19.19
CA LYS A 8 15.28 36.72 19.36
C LYS A 8 15.64 35.95 18.09
N LEU A 9 14.67 35.67 17.26
CA LEU A 9 14.84 35.06 15.95
C LEU A 9 15.34 36.02 14.88
N GLY A 10 15.38 37.33 15.14
CA GLY A 10 15.79 38.34 14.17
C GLY A 10 14.77 38.61 13.07
N LEU A 11 13.48 38.29 13.31
CA LEU A 11 12.42 38.43 12.29
C LEU A 11 11.96 39.87 12.10
N PHE A 12 12.32 40.82 13.02
CA PHE A 12 12.07 42.23 12.83
C PHE A 12 13.08 42.86 11.87
N ASP A 13 14.31 42.32 11.85
CA ASP A 13 15.35 42.78 10.92
C ASP A 13 15.15 42.16 9.53
N ASN A 14 14.81 40.89 9.48
CA ASN A 14 14.56 40.20 8.26
C ASN A 14 13.47 39.11 8.48
N PRO A 15 12.19 39.40 8.11
CA PRO A 15 11.09 38.45 8.26
C PRO A 15 11.25 37.19 7.41
N TYR A 16 12.06 37.23 6.36
CA TYR A 16 12.34 36.13 5.45
C TYR A 16 13.65 35.38 5.75
N LYS A 17 14.30 35.68 6.86
CA LYS A 17 15.60 35.10 7.26
C LYS A 17 15.65 33.57 7.14
N TYR A 18 14.55 32.90 7.44
CA TYR A 18 14.46 31.44 7.40
C TYR A 18 13.74 30.90 6.15
N CYS A 19 13.39 31.77 5.22
CA CYS A 19 12.77 31.38 3.97
C CYS A 19 13.86 31.06 2.94
N ASP A 20 13.89 29.83 2.50
CA ASP A 20 14.76 29.37 1.42
C ASP A 20 13.93 28.55 0.44
N VAL A 21 13.61 29.15 -0.72
CA VAL A 21 12.79 28.54 -1.78
C VAL A 21 13.45 27.30 -2.41
N ASN A 22 14.74 27.13 -2.21
CA ASN A 22 15.50 25.97 -2.71
C ASN A 22 15.63 24.86 -1.66
N ARG A 23 15.30 25.13 -0.39
CA ARG A 23 15.37 24.14 0.69
C ARG A 23 14.63 22.85 0.38
N PRO A 24 13.38 22.86 -0.16
CA PRO A 24 12.68 21.62 -0.46
C PRO A 24 13.44 20.72 -1.44
N LYS A 25 14.13 21.30 -2.42
CA LYS A 25 14.91 20.52 -3.40
C LYS A 25 16.15 19.86 -2.79
N ARG A 26 16.71 20.49 -1.74
CA ARG A 26 17.92 20.00 -1.06
C ARG A 26 17.59 19.05 0.09
N ASP A 27 16.52 19.34 0.83
CA ASP A 27 16.28 18.74 2.13
C ASP A 27 15.10 17.73 2.13
N ILE A 28 14.27 17.69 1.06
CA ILE A 28 13.12 16.78 0.98
C ILE A 28 13.44 15.65 -0.01
N PHE A 29 13.04 14.41 0.34
CA PHE A 29 13.25 13.22 -0.48
C PHE A 29 14.71 12.94 -0.85
N THR A 30 15.65 13.31 0.00
CA THR A 30 17.05 12.94 -0.21
C THR A 30 17.22 11.43 -0.21
N LYS A 31 18.35 10.94 -0.73
CA LYS A 31 18.66 9.51 -0.69
C LYS A 31 18.67 8.99 0.76
N GLU A 32 19.28 9.74 1.66
CA GLU A 32 19.37 9.40 3.08
C GLU A 32 18.01 9.26 3.73
N HIS A 33 17.07 10.17 3.44
CA HIS A 33 15.70 10.10 3.94
C HIS A 33 14.96 8.87 3.43
N ARG A 34 15.13 8.52 2.15
CA ARG A 34 14.51 7.32 1.56
C ARG A 34 15.10 6.03 2.13
N ASP A 35 16.41 5.99 2.32
CA ASP A 35 17.10 4.84 2.92
C ASP A 35 16.65 4.64 4.38
N ALA A 36 16.54 5.73 5.16
CA ALA A 36 16.03 5.70 6.53
C ALA A 36 14.57 5.24 6.59
N ALA A 37 13.70 5.77 5.72
CA ALA A 37 12.30 5.37 5.64
C ALA A 37 12.16 3.89 5.30
N ARG A 38 12.94 3.40 4.33
CA ARG A 38 12.96 1.97 3.98
C ARG A 38 13.40 1.09 5.14
N LYS A 39 14.45 1.51 5.86
CA LYS A 39 14.94 0.78 7.03
C LYS A 39 13.86 0.69 8.12
N ILE A 40 13.26 1.83 8.47
CA ILE A 40 12.20 1.90 9.50
C ILE A 40 10.99 1.06 9.09
N ALA A 41 10.57 1.14 7.82
CA ALA A 41 9.49 0.30 7.31
C ALA A 41 9.80 -1.20 7.47
N GLY A 42 11.03 -1.62 7.13
CA GLY A 42 11.46 -3.02 7.31
C GLY A 42 11.46 -3.45 8.77
N GLU A 43 11.83 -2.57 9.69
CA GLU A 43 11.82 -2.83 11.14
C GLU A 43 10.40 -2.85 11.73
N SER A 44 9.41 -2.27 11.04
CA SER A 44 8.01 -2.23 11.50
C SER A 44 7.18 -3.45 11.07
N PHE A 45 7.69 -4.28 10.16
CA PHE A 45 6.97 -5.47 9.72
C PHE A 45 6.95 -6.54 10.81
N VAL A 46 5.77 -7.12 11.00
CA VAL A 46 5.58 -8.24 11.94
C VAL A 46 5.27 -9.51 11.15
N LEU A 47 6.19 -10.47 11.19
CA LEU A 47 6.00 -11.78 10.57
C LEU A 47 5.15 -12.68 11.48
N LEU A 48 3.85 -12.73 11.24
CA LEU A 48 2.93 -13.51 12.07
C LEU A 48 3.05 -15.01 11.83
N LYS A 49 3.31 -15.43 10.58
CA LYS A 49 3.41 -16.85 10.22
C LYS A 49 4.26 -17.04 8.97
N ASN A 50 5.20 -17.93 9.01
CA ASN A 50 5.98 -18.38 7.85
C ASN A 50 6.42 -19.85 8.01
N ALA A 51 5.55 -20.66 8.60
CA ALA A 51 5.79 -22.11 8.67
C ALA A 51 5.71 -22.72 7.27
N PRO A 52 6.41 -23.83 7.02
CA PRO A 52 6.21 -24.59 5.78
C PRO A 52 4.74 -24.91 5.58
N ALA A 53 4.26 -24.78 4.34
CA ALA A 53 2.89 -25.13 4.01
C ALA A 53 2.70 -26.63 4.24
N THR A 54 1.87 -27.01 5.20
CA THR A 54 1.37 -28.37 5.30
C THR A 54 0.39 -28.58 4.16
N ALA A 55 0.63 -29.63 3.35
CA ALA A 55 -0.19 -29.92 2.19
C ALA A 55 -1.64 -30.18 2.59
N GLN A 56 -2.47 -29.15 2.53
CA GLN A 56 -3.91 -29.34 2.34
C GLN A 56 -4.25 -28.85 0.94
N PRO A 57 -4.77 -29.73 0.06
CA PRO A 57 -5.20 -29.31 -1.26
C PRO A 57 -6.37 -28.33 -1.10
N LEU A 58 -6.17 -27.06 -1.43
CA LEU A 58 -7.24 -26.05 -1.41
C LEU A 58 -8.23 -26.24 -2.58
N ALA A 59 -7.95 -27.09 -3.51
CA ALA A 59 -8.89 -27.59 -4.51
C ALA A 59 -8.26 -28.78 -5.26
N ALA A 60 -9.09 -29.67 -5.75
CA ALA A 60 -8.72 -30.89 -6.49
C ALA A 60 -8.03 -30.65 -7.86
N HIS A 61 -7.49 -29.46 -8.12
CA HIS A 61 -6.96 -29.04 -9.42
C HIS A 61 -5.52 -28.53 -9.40
N SER A 62 -4.83 -28.53 -8.26
CA SER A 62 -3.43 -28.16 -8.23
C SER A 62 -2.53 -29.40 -8.23
N SER A 63 -1.90 -29.65 -9.37
CA SER A 63 -0.88 -30.69 -9.54
C SER A 63 0.53 -30.24 -9.08
N SER A 64 0.67 -29.03 -8.53
CA SER A 64 1.95 -28.53 -8.07
C SER A 64 2.35 -29.18 -6.75
N PRO A 65 3.56 -29.74 -6.62
CA PRO A 65 4.01 -30.30 -5.36
C PRO A 65 4.09 -29.19 -4.31
N VAL A 66 3.39 -29.39 -3.19
CA VAL A 66 3.49 -28.51 -2.03
C VAL A 66 4.92 -28.59 -1.49
N THR A 67 5.69 -27.54 -1.71
CA THR A 67 7.06 -27.48 -1.18
C THR A 67 6.99 -27.33 0.34
N ALA A 68 7.67 -28.20 1.08
CA ALA A 68 7.81 -28.15 2.54
C ALA A 68 8.70 -26.98 3.02
N SER A 69 8.80 -25.91 2.25
CA SER A 69 9.63 -24.74 2.55
C SER A 69 8.74 -23.54 2.89
N PRO A 70 9.20 -22.63 3.78
CA PRO A 70 8.55 -21.36 4.00
C PRO A 70 8.38 -20.56 2.70
N VAL A 71 7.27 -19.80 2.57
CA VAL A 71 7.01 -18.96 1.38
C VAL A 71 7.93 -17.74 1.35
N LEU A 72 8.23 -17.19 2.52
CA LEU A 72 9.11 -16.03 2.64
C LEU A 72 10.52 -16.46 3.07
N PRO A 73 11.57 -15.80 2.54
CA PRO A 73 11.52 -14.72 1.55
C PRO A 73 11.08 -15.22 0.16
N LEU A 74 10.36 -14.36 -0.60
CA LEU A 74 9.90 -14.71 -1.95
C LEU A 74 11.08 -15.10 -2.84
N LYS A 75 10.93 -16.22 -3.53
CA LYS A 75 11.92 -16.66 -4.53
C LYS A 75 11.89 -15.72 -5.73
N LYS A 76 13.05 -15.40 -6.29
CA LYS A 76 13.17 -14.54 -7.49
C LYS A 76 13.01 -15.35 -8.78
N GLN A 77 11.91 -16.11 -8.87
CA GLN A 77 11.57 -16.94 -10.04
C GLN A 77 10.06 -17.22 -10.07
N GLY A 78 9.55 -17.63 -11.23
CA GLY A 78 8.16 -18.02 -11.40
C GLY A 78 7.20 -16.84 -11.55
N THR A 79 5.94 -17.05 -11.17
CA THR A 79 4.85 -16.08 -11.25
C THR A 79 4.32 -15.74 -9.86
N VAL A 80 4.24 -14.46 -9.55
CA VAL A 80 3.62 -13.93 -8.34
C VAL A 80 2.38 -13.14 -8.72
N ALA A 81 1.23 -13.50 -8.18
CA ALA A 81 -0.02 -12.76 -8.32
C ALA A 81 -0.21 -11.82 -7.14
N VAL A 82 -0.32 -10.53 -7.41
CA VAL A 82 -0.78 -9.54 -6.44
C VAL A 82 -2.29 -9.43 -6.56
N ILE A 83 -3.01 -9.76 -5.50
CA ILE A 83 -4.48 -9.76 -5.51
C ILE A 83 -4.98 -8.89 -4.35
N GLY A 84 -5.97 -8.09 -4.64
CA GLY A 84 -6.64 -7.25 -3.65
C GLY A 84 -6.70 -5.78 -4.04
N PRO A 85 -7.69 -5.06 -3.51
CA PRO A 85 -7.95 -3.66 -3.87
C PRO A 85 -6.82 -2.70 -3.47
N LEU A 86 -5.99 -3.08 -2.51
CA LEU A 86 -4.84 -2.29 -2.07
C LEU A 86 -3.53 -2.64 -2.81
N GLY A 87 -3.54 -3.66 -3.67
CA GLY A 87 -2.34 -4.13 -4.37
C GLY A 87 -1.74 -3.13 -5.36
N ASN A 88 -2.59 -2.37 -6.04
CA ASN A 88 -2.16 -1.39 -7.04
C ASN A 88 -2.79 -0.03 -6.83
N THR A 89 -2.55 0.57 -5.67
CA THR A 89 -3.02 1.90 -5.31
C THR A 89 -1.90 2.72 -4.69
N ARG A 90 -1.63 3.90 -5.24
CA ARG A 90 -0.64 4.84 -4.69
C ARG A 90 -1.23 5.71 -3.59
N SER A 91 -2.52 6.02 -3.69
CA SER A 91 -3.21 6.92 -2.76
C SER A 91 -3.25 6.40 -1.32
N ASN A 92 -3.19 5.08 -1.13
CA ASN A 92 -3.21 4.46 0.20
C ASN A 92 -1.83 4.29 0.84
N MET A 93 -0.73 4.46 0.08
CA MET A 93 0.62 4.26 0.59
C MET A 93 1.01 5.19 1.75
N PRO A 94 0.66 6.49 1.71
CA PRO A 94 1.02 7.41 2.80
C PRO A 94 0.21 7.24 4.08
N GLY A 95 -0.94 6.57 4.03
CA GLY A 95 -1.86 6.44 5.17
C GLY A 95 -2.77 7.65 5.38
N THR A 96 -3.64 7.56 6.39
CA THR A 96 -4.74 8.51 6.66
C THR A 96 -4.24 9.93 6.94
N TRP A 97 -3.22 10.09 7.77
CA TRP A 97 -2.78 11.38 8.30
C TRP A 97 -1.76 12.11 7.42
N SER A 98 -1.64 11.71 6.18
CA SER A 98 -0.69 12.30 5.22
C SER A 98 -1.31 13.43 4.42
N VAL A 99 -1.68 14.52 5.08
CA VAL A 99 -2.43 15.65 4.50
C VAL A 99 -1.72 16.30 3.31
N ALA A 100 -0.40 16.39 3.34
CA ALA A 100 0.40 17.04 2.31
C ALA A 100 1.17 16.06 1.41
N ALA A 101 0.80 14.78 1.41
CA ALA A 101 1.48 13.77 0.62
C ALA A 101 1.24 13.96 -0.89
N ARG A 102 2.30 13.81 -1.67
CA ARG A 102 2.23 13.78 -3.14
C ARG A 102 2.07 12.32 -3.58
N LEU A 103 0.84 11.91 -3.86
CA LEU A 103 0.47 10.51 -4.07
C LEU A 103 1.20 9.83 -5.23
N ASN A 104 1.69 10.59 -6.20
CA ASN A 104 2.42 10.06 -7.35
C ASN A 104 3.90 9.75 -7.06
N ASP A 105 4.42 10.19 -5.92
CA ASP A 105 5.83 10.00 -5.56
C ASP A 105 6.12 8.60 -4.97
N TYR A 106 5.08 7.78 -4.76
CA TYR A 106 5.17 6.46 -4.15
C TYR A 106 4.74 5.37 -5.14
N PRO A 107 5.53 4.32 -5.33
CA PRO A 107 5.05 3.16 -6.06
C PRO A 107 3.97 2.42 -5.26
N SER A 108 3.01 1.81 -5.94
CA SER A 108 2.13 0.82 -5.33
C SER A 108 2.91 -0.45 -4.97
N LEU A 109 2.32 -1.36 -4.18
CA LEU A 109 2.92 -2.67 -3.89
C LEU A 109 3.23 -3.43 -5.19
N TYR A 110 2.27 -3.44 -6.13
CA TYR A 110 2.44 -4.08 -7.44
C TYR A 110 3.60 -3.49 -8.24
N GLU A 111 3.68 -2.16 -8.32
CA GLU A 111 4.76 -1.46 -9.02
C GLU A 111 6.12 -1.71 -8.38
N GLY A 112 6.19 -1.62 -7.05
CA GLY A 112 7.42 -1.89 -6.30
C GLY A 112 7.92 -3.33 -6.45
N LEU A 113 7.01 -4.31 -6.45
CA LEU A 113 7.38 -5.70 -6.73
C LEU A 113 7.88 -5.89 -8.16
N LYS A 114 7.23 -5.28 -9.15
CA LYS A 114 7.69 -5.33 -10.55
C LYS A 114 9.09 -4.75 -10.70
N GLU A 115 9.34 -3.60 -10.09
CA GLU A 115 10.66 -2.95 -10.13
C GLU A 115 11.73 -3.82 -9.44
N MET A 116 11.45 -4.30 -8.23
CA MET A 116 12.40 -5.10 -7.45
C MET A 116 12.73 -6.44 -8.10
N MET A 117 11.76 -7.05 -8.77
CA MET A 117 11.86 -8.38 -9.38
C MET A 117 12.11 -8.35 -10.88
N ALA A 118 12.40 -7.16 -11.44
CA ALA A 118 12.50 -6.94 -12.88
C ALA A 118 13.29 -8.04 -13.61
N GLY A 119 12.66 -8.63 -14.61
CA GLY A 119 13.25 -9.66 -15.49
C GLY A 119 13.46 -11.04 -14.85
N LYS A 120 13.08 -11.25 -13.58
CA LYS A 120 13.27 -12.53 -12.86
C LYS A 120 11.98 -13.21 -12.48
N VAL A 121 10.93 -12.44 -12.26
CA VAL A 121 9.62 -12.93 -11.80
C VAL A 121 8.54 -12.28 -12.66
N ASN A 122 7.57 -13.07 -13.09
CA ASN A 122 6.37 -12.56 -13.73
C ASN A 122 5.40 -12.06 -12.63
N ILE A 123 5.14 -10.75 -12.56
CA ILE A 123 4.22 -10.17 -11.59
C ILE A 123 2.90 -9.84 -12.30
N THR A 124 1.83 -10.47 -11.86
CA THR A 124 0.46 -10.22 -12.33
C THR A 124 -0.37 -9.53 -11.26
N TYR A 125 -1.48 -8.92 -11.65
CA TYR A 125 -2.37 -8.21 -10.73
C TYR A 125 -3.83 -8.47 -11.07
N ALA A 126 -4.65 -8.62 -10.04
CA ALA A 126 -6.11 -8.54 -10.11
C ALA A 126 -6.64 -7.81 -8.87
N LYS A 127 -7.62 -6.93 -9.07
CA LYS A 127 -8.23 -6.18 -7.97
C LYS A 127 -9.02 -7.07 -7.01
N GLY A 128 -9.77 -8.03 -7.52
CA GLY A 128 -10.51 -9.03 -6.77
C GLY A 128 -11.79 -8.54 -6.10
N SER A 129 -11.80 -7.31 -5.60
CA SER A 129 -12.98 -6.66 -4.99
C SER A 129 -12.85 -5.15 -5.01
N ASN A 130 -13.93 -4.44 -4.77
CA ASN A 130 -13.87 -3.05 -4.33
C ASN A 130 -13.53 -2.98 -2.83
N LEU A 131 -13.09 -1.83 -2.35
CA LEU A 131 -12.77 -1.61 -0.93
C LEU A 131 -14.03 -1.63 -0.05
N ILE A 132 -15.13 -1.13 -0.60
CA ILE A 132 -16.46 -1.11 0.04
C ILE A 132 -17.44 -1.71 -0.94
N GLY A 133 -18.22 -2.73 -0.52
CA GLY A 133 -19.21 -3.37 -1.36
C GLY A 133 -20.35 -2.43 -1.77
N ASP A 134 -20.88 -1.67 -0.81
CA ASP A 134 -21.95 -0.69 -1.05
C ASP A 134 -21.42 0.62 -1.64
N ALA A 135 -21.77 0.91 -2.90
CA ALA A 135 -21.36 2.12 -3.61
C ALA A 135 -21.89 3.41 -2.95
N ALA A 136 -23.12 3.40 -2.44
CA ALA A 136 -23.70 4.57 -1.78
C ALA A 136 -23.05 4.84 -0.41
N TYR A 137 -22.58 3.80 0.26
CA TYR A 137 -21.79 3.94 1.47
C TYR A 137 -20.38 4.45 1.13
N GLU A 138 -19.77 3.97 0.04
CA GLU A 138 -18.44 4.41 -0.40
C GLU A 138 -18.36 5.92 -0.61
N GLU A 139 -19.39 6.54 -1.22
CA GLU A 139 -19.42 7.99 -1.43
C GLU A 139 -19.36 8.80 -0.12
N ARG A 140 -19.79 8.21 0.99
CA ARG A 140 -19.86 8.87 2.32
C ARG A 140 -18.76 8.42 3.27
N ALA A 141 -18.06 7.36 2.92
CA ALA A 141 -17.08 6.73 3.82
C ALA A 141 -15.70 7.39 3.77
N THR A 142 -15.47 8.34 2.86
CA THR A 142 -14.17 8.97 2.69
C THR A 142 -14.06 10.23 3.55
N MET A 143 -13.00 10.31 4.35
CA MET A 143 -12.78 11.40 5.31
C MET A 143 -12.59 12.76 4.61
N PHE A 144 -11.91 12.78 3.47
CA PHE A 144 -11.60 14.01 2.73
C PHE A 144 -12.17 14.02 1.30
N GLY A 145 -13.17 13.19 1.03
CA GLY A 145 -13.79 13.09 -0.30
C GLY A 145 -12.85 12.52 -1.37
N ARG A 146 -11.82 11.77 -0.99
CA ARG A 146 -10.91 11.13 -1.94
C ARG A 146 -11.59 9.93 -2.59
N SER A 147 -11.41 9.77 -3.89
CA SER A 147 -11.90 8.59 -4.59
C SER A 147 -11.20 7.32 -4.12
N LEU A 148 -11.97 6.27 -3.83
CA LEU A 148 -11.45 4.93 -3.58
C LEU A 148 -11.19 4.15 -4.86
N ASN A 149 -11.31 4.79 -6.03
CA ASN A 149 -11.10 4.18 -7.35
C ASN A 149 -11.97 2.94 -7.57
N ARG A 150 -13.28 3.09 -7.31
CA ARG A 150 -14.24 2.02 -7.51
C ARG A 150 -14.19 1.50 -8.94
N ASP A 151 -14.19 0.19 -9.07
CA ASP A 151 -14.37 -0.53 -10.34
C ASP A 151 -15.88 -0.75 -10.54
N ASN A 152 -16.38 -0.46 -11.73
CA ASN A 152 -17.80 -0.56 -12.04
C ASN A 152 -18.25 -1.99 -12.44
N ARG A 153 -17.31 -2.92 -12.53
CA ARG A 153 -17.62 -4.35 -12.74
C ARG A 153 -18.32 -4.90 -11.49
N THR A 154 -19.06 -5.96 -11.69
CA THR A 154 -19.71 -6.69 -10.59
C THR A 154 -18.66 -7.36 -9.69
N ASP A 155 -19.04 -7.64 -8.45
CA ASP A 155 -18.15 -8.34 -7.51
C ASP A 155 -17.77 -9.74 -8.05
N GLN A 156 -18.70 -10.40 -8.78
CA GLN A 156 -18.41 -11.70 -9.40
C GLN A 156 -17.36 -11.59 -10.51
N GLU A 157 -17.44 -10.58 -11.38
CA GLU A 157 -16.42 -10.37 -12.43
C GLU A 157 -15.04 -10.08 -11.86
N LEU A 158 -14.97 -9.30 -10.78
CA LEU A 158 -13.73 -9.01 -10.08
C LEU A 158 -13.15 -10.27 -9.42
N LEU A 159 -13.99 -11.08 -8.80
CA LEU A 159 -13.61 -12.34 -8.18
C LEU A 159 -13.13 -13.36 -9.23
N ASP A 160 -13.83 -13.50 -10.34
CA ASP A 160 -13.48 -14.43 -11.41
C ASP A 160 -12.13 -14.08 -12.04
N GLU A 161 -11.85 -12.78 -12.24
CA GLU A 161 -10.53 -12.32 -12.68
C GLU A 161 -9.44 -12.69 -11.66
N ALA A 162 -9.70 -12.46 -10.38
CA ALA A 162 -8.75 -12.77 -9.32
C ALA A 162 -8.46 -14.28 -9.23
N LEU A 163 -9.48 -15.11 -9.32
CA LEU A 163 -9.34 -16.57 -9.33
C LEU A 163 -8.54 -17.04 -10.55
N LYS A 164 -8.80 -16.47 -11.73
CA LYS A 164 -8.04 -16.77 -12.95
C LYS A 164 -6.56 -16.40 -12.82
N VAL A 165 -6.27 -15.22 -12.27
CA VAL A 165 -4.91 -14.74 -12.06
C VAL A 165 -4.21 -15.60 -10.99
N ALA A 166 -4.91 -15.95 -9.91
CA ALA A 166 -4.40 -16.82 -8.84
C ALA A 166 -4.04 -18.22 -9.36
N ALA A 167 -4.88 -18.80 -10.19
CA ALA A 167 -4.66 -20.14 -10.74
C ALA A 167 -3.38 -20.26 -11.60
N GLY A 168 -2.91 -19.15 -12.16
CA GLY A 168 -1.69 -19.09 -12.96
C GLY A 168 -0.42 -18.71 -12.16
N ALA A 169 -0.50 -18.60 -10.85
CA ALA A 169 0.60 -18.13 -10.02
C ALA A 169 1.19 -19.20 -9.11
N ASP A 170 2.51 -19.14 -8.89
CA ASP A 170 3.21 -19.97 -7.91
C ASP A 170 3.04 -19.44 -6.48
N VAL A 171 2.87 -18.12 -6.35
CA VAL A 171 2.67 -17.43 -5.07
C VAL A 171 1.64 -16.32 -5.23
N ILE A 172 0.77 -16.19 -4.23
CA ILE A 172 -0.22 -15.12 -4.13
C ILE A 172 0.21 -14.17 -3.02
N VAL A 173 0.25 -12.88 -3.35
CA VAL A 173 0.39 -11.78 -2.39
C VAL A 173 -0.97 -11.09 -2.28
N ALA A 174 -1.70 -11.39 -1.21
CA ALA A 174 -3.00 -10.79 -0.94
C ALA A 174 -2.81 -9.43 -0.26
N ALA A 175 -3.15 -8.34 -0.96
CA ALA A 175 -3.08 -6.97 -0.46
C ALA A 175 -4.47 -6.51 0.01
N LEU A 176 -4.81 -6.95 1.21
CA LEU A 176 -6.11 -6.75 1.85
C LEU A 176 -6.00 -5.75 3.00
N GLY A 177 -7.12 -5.19 3.40
CA GLY A 177 -7.22 -4.29 4.53
C GLY A 177 -8.08 -3.06 4.23
N GLU A 178 -8.08 -2.14 5.19
CA GLU A 178 -8.74 -0.85 5.05
C GLU A 178 -7.93 0.11 4.19
N SER A 179 -8.65 0.98 3.49
CA SER A 179 -8.01 2.14 2.86
C SER A 179 -7.67 3.21 3.90
N SER A 180 -6.79 4.14 3.53
CA SER A 180 -6.48 5.31 4.35
C SER A 180 -7.70 6.19 4.67
N GLU A 181 -8.76 6.11 3.87
CA GLU A 181 -9.99 6.88 4.07
C GLU A 181 -10.98 6.21 5.02
N MET A 182 -10.78 4.93 5.34
CA MET A 182 -11.67 4.16 6.21
C MET A 182 -11.27 4.20 7.69
N SER A 183 -10.17 4.86 8.02
CA SER A 183 -9.71 5.03 9.40
C SER A 183 -9.44 6.50 9.72
N GLY A 184 -9.41 6.84 10.99
CA GLY A 184 -9.22 8.19 11.47
C GLY A 184 -10.42 8.71 12.26
N GLU A 185 -10.38 9.96 12.71
CA GLU A 185 -11.37 10.51 13.64
C GLU A 185 -12.77 10.69 13.06
N SER A 186 -12.92 10.75 11.75
CA SER A 186 -14.22 10.86 11.07
C SER A 186 -14.79 9.53 10.61
N SER A 187 -14.09 8.44 10.90
CA SER A 187 -14.49 7.09 10.47
C SER A 187 -14.92 6.25 11.67
N SER A 188 -16.06 5.60 11.54
CA SER A 188 -16.54 4.64 12.54
C SER A 188 -17.24 3.47 11.86
N ARG A 189 -17.10 2.29 12.45
CA ARG A 189 -17.75 1.06 11.99
C ARG A 189 -18.28 0.27 13.18
N THR A 190 -19.35 -0.45 12.95
CA THR A 190 -19.96 -1.35 13.95
C THR A 190 -19.43 -2.78 13.86
N GLU A 191 -18.71 -3.10 12.80
CA GLU A 191 -18.19 -4.44 12.50
C GLU A 191 -16.68 -4.41 12.30
N LEU A 192 -16.01 -5.53 12.61
CA LEU A 192 -14.57 -5.72 12.45
C LEU A 192 -14.20 -6.41 11.13
N GLY A 193 -15.19 -6.75 10.30
CA GLY A 193 -14.96 -7.36 8.98
C GLY A 193 -14.17 -6.45 8.02
N LEU A 194 -13.36 -7.05 7.16
CA LEU A 194 -12.64 -6.39 6.07
C LEU A 194 -13.46 -6.43 4.79
#